data_a4f5baef7a88fc8379e8deedefd87e29
#
_entry.id   a4f5baef7a88fc8379e8deedefd87e29
#
_cell.length_a   1.000
_cell.length_b   1.000
_cell.length_c   1.000
_cell.angle_alpha   90.00
_cell.angle_beta   90.00
_cell.angle_gamma   90.00
#
_symmetry.space_group_name_H-M   'P 1'
#
loop_
_entity.id
_entity.type
_entity.pdbx_description
1 polymer ?
#
loop_
_entity_poly.entity_id
_entity_poly.type
_entity_poly.pdbx_seq_one_letter_code
_entity_poly.pdbx_strand_id
1 'polypeptide(L)'
;ASLLPKAGQSLSLKRQEDKVVPVLGDTPLVNVTQRMALLRSRYGERFAESALNDFVRGKFVVPETVDLLVLRTNEIDDRLEHSPETALDVIHDALKRLRGAVNELRKRGFKDVVIATDHGFFVNLGFEAGDVCLKPPGNWINVHDRSLLGDGSIDSNNFIMPTSQVGIRGDFAQMAGPRSMSPYRSGQMYLHGGASLQEAVVPVIELKLEPFSSAAM
;
A
#
# COMPACT_ATOMS: atom_id res chain seq x y z
N ALA A 1 -5.66 -4.05 -0.47
CA ALA A 1 -7.07 -4.44 -0.26
C ALA A 1 -7.75 -3.60 0.85
N SER A 2 -7.01 -3.16 1.86
CA SER A 2 -7.53 -2.38 3.00
C SER A 2 -8.22 -1.06 2.63
N LEU A 3 -7.87 -0.47 1.49
CA LEU A 3 -8.47 0.77 0.99
C LEU A 3 -9.81 0.57 0.26
N LEU A 4 -10.30 -0.67 0.15
CA LEU A 4 -11.57 -0.95 -0.52
C LEU A 4 -12.76 -0.69 0.41
N PRO A 5 -13.93 -0.32 -0.16
CA PRO A 5 -15.15 -0.14 0.61
C PRO A 5 -15.50 -1.41 1.42
N LYS A 6 -15.85 -1.22 2.70
CA LYS A 6 -16.15 -2.29 3.67
C LYS A 6 -14.96 -3.15 4.10
N ALA A 7 -13.71 -2.84 3.67
CA ALA A 7 -12.54 -3.61 4.09
C ALA A 7 -12.40 -3.68 5.63
N GLY A 8 -12.60 -2.58 6.32
CA GLY A 8 -12.55 -2.54 7.79
C GLY A 8 -13.53 -3.50 8.50
N GLN A 9 -14.60 -3.93 7.83
CA GLN A 9 -15.62 -4.83 8.38
C GLN A 9 -15.45 -6.27 7.91
N SER A 10 -15.10 -6.48 6.64
CA SER A 10 -15.21 -7.78 5.96
C SER A 10 -13.91 -8.32 5.38
N LEU A 11 -12.81 -7.54 5.44
CA LEU A 11 -11.51 -8.03 4.96
C LEU A 11 -10.96 -9.04 5.97
N SER A 12 -10.54 -10.19 5.47
CA SER A 12 -9.86 -11.23 6.22
C SER A 12 -8.66 -11.78 5.42
N LEU A 13 -7.72 -12.39 6.12
CA LEU A 13 -6.57 -13.06 5.53
C LEU A 13 -6.75 -14.56 5.64
N LYS A 14 -6.76 -15.25 4.51
CA LYS A 14 -6.89 -16.70 4.43
C LYS A 14 -5.55 -17.34 4.13
N ARG A 15 -5.32 -18.50 4.74
CA ARG A 15 -4.16 -19.33 4.43
C ARG A 15 -4.47 -20.22 3.24
N GLN A 16 -3.66 -20.14 2.20
CA GLN A 16 -3.70 -21.06 1.06
C GLN A 16 -2.29 -21.64 0.87
N GLU A 17 -2.07 -22.84 1.37
CA GLU A 17 -0.74 -23.45 1.42
C GLU A 17 0.26 -22.54 2.19
N ASP A 18 1.31 -22.08 1.51
CA ASP A 18 2.34 -21.18 2.05
C ASP A 18 2.09 -19.69 1.67
N LYS A 19 0.87 -19.34 1.30
CA LYS A 19 0.49 -17.98 0.90
C LYS A 19 -0.61 -17.41 1.78
N VAL A 20 -0.54 -16.09 1.94
CA VAL A 20 -1.58 -15.29 2.56
C VAL A 20 -2.43 -14.65 1.46
N VAL A 21 -3.73 -14.93 1.47
CA VAL A 21 -4.68 -14.41 0.49
C VAL A 21 -5.67 -13.48 1.18
N PRO A 22 -5.72 -12.19 0.80
CA PRO A 22 -6.74 -11.29 1.28
C PRO A 22 -8.08 -11.62 0.63
N VAL A 23 -9.14 -11.70 1.45
CA VAL A 23 -10.51 -12.02 1.04
C VAL A 23 -11.46 -10.96 1.58
N LEU A 24 -12.32 -10.39 0.74
CA LEU A 24 -13.37 -9.46 1.15
C LEU A 24 -14.73 -10.15 1.05
N GLY A 25 -15.34 -10.47 2.19
CA GLY A 25 -16.44 -11.42 2.23
C GLY A 25 -15.96 -12.79 1.71
N ASP A 26 -16.50 -13.24 0.59
CA ASP A 26 -16.11 -14.49 -0.07
C ASP A 26 -15.21 -14.26 -1.32
N THR A 27 -14.84 -13.02 -1.62
CA THR A 27 -14.13 -12.67 -2.85
C THR A 27 -12.62 -12.54 -2.59
N PRO A 28 -11.78 -13.40 -3.16
CA PRO A 28 -10.32 -13.24 -3.11
C PRO A 28 -9.87 -11.97 -3.84
N LEU A 29 -8.90 -11.26 -3.25
CA LEU A 29 -8.38 -9.99 -3.76
C LEU A 29 -6.85 -10.04 -3.91
N VAL A 30 -6.36 -11.04 -4.62
CA VAL A 30 -4.93 -11.34 -4.74
C VAL A 30 -4.18 -10.24 -5.51
N ASN A 31 -4.82 -9.65 -6.53
CA ASN A 31 -4.18 -8.69 -7.41
C ASN A 31 -5.01 -7.41 -7.60
N VAL A 32 -4.39 -6.43 -8.25
CA VAL A 32 -5.03 -5.14 -8.51
C VAL A 32 -6.25 -5.27 -9.41
N THR A 33 -6.20 -6.14 -10.43
CA THR A 33 -7.31 -6.35 -11.36
C THR A 33 -8.58 -6.78 -10.62
N GLN A 34 -8.47 -7.72 -9.68
CA GLN A 34 -9.59 -8.17 -8.86
C GLN A 34 -10.14 -7.06 -7.96
N ARG A 35 -9.25 -6.24 -7.37
CA ARG A 35 -9.64 -5.09 -6.52
C ARG A 35 -10.39 -4.04 -7.33
N MET A 36 -9.93 -3.74 -8.55
CA MET A 36 -10.59 -2.76 -9.43
C MET A 36 -11.89 -3.31 -10.02
N ALA A 37 -11.96 -4.62 -10.30
CA ALA A 37 -13.19 -5.27 -10.73
C ALA A 37 -14.32 -5.14 -9.70
N LEU A 38 -13.98 -5.20 -8.40
CA LEU A 38 -14.95 -4.98 -7.31
C LEU A 38 -15.50 -3.55 -7.31
N LEU A 39 -14.64 -2.54 -7.55
CA LEU A 39 -15.10 -1.16 -7.70
C LEU A 39 -15.96 -0.98 -8.94
N ARG A 40 -15.55 -1.56 -10.05
CA ARG A 40 -16.29 -1.51 -11.33
C ARG A 40 -17.67 -2.17 -11.21
N SER A 41 -17.76 -3.31 -10.53
CA SER A 41 -19.06 -3.98 -10.30
C SER A 41 -20.02 -3.14 -9.42
N ARG A 42 -19.45 -2.35 -8.49
CA ARG A 42 -20.23 -1.53 -7.55
C ARG A 42 -20.69 -0.19 -8.15
N TYR A 43 -19.86 0.44 -8.96
CA TYR A 43 -20.09 1.81 -9.43
C TYR A 43 -20.41 1.89 -10.94
N GLY A 44 -20.24 0.78 -11.69
CA GLY A 44 -20.56 0.72 -13.12
C GLY A 44 -19.79 1.76 -13.93
N GLU A 45 -20.50 2.46 -14.81
CA GLU A 45 -19.95 3.50 -15.69
C GLU A 45 -19.49 4.77 -14.95
N ARG A 46 -19.89 4.91 -13.68
CA ARG A 46 -19.45 6.03 -12.82
C ARG A 46 -18.01 5.85 -12.31
N PHE A 47 -17.40 4.69 -12.56
CA PHE A 47 -16.05 4.35 -12.12
C PHE A 47 -15.07 4.29 -13.30
N ALA A 48 -13.92 4.91 -13.13
CA ALA A 48 -12.78 4.69 -14.00
C ALA A 48 -11.48 4.55 -13.18
N GLU A 49 -10.49 3.94 -13.80
CA GLU A 49 -9.14 3.82 -13.25
C GLU A 49 -8.09 4.14 -14.30
N SER A 50 -6.96 4.68 -13.87
CA SER A 50 -5.80 4.91 -14.72
C SER A 50 -4.51 4.85 -13.92
N ALA A 51 -3.39 4.60 -14.61
CA ALA A 51 -2.09 4.89 -14.05
C ALA A 51 -1.94 6.41 -13.87
N LEU A 52 -1.35 6.84 -12.75
CA LEU A 52 -1.12 8.25 -12.46
C LEU A 52 -0.36 8.95 -13.60
N ASN A 53 0.68 8.30 -14.13
CA ASN A 53 1.49 8.82 -15.23
C ASN A 53 0.70 9.02 -16.52
N ASP A 54 -0.19 8.10 -16.86
CA ASP A 54 -0.98 8.19 -18.10
C ASP A 54 -2.02 9.32 -18.00
N PHE A 55 -2.61 9.48 -16.81
CA PHE A 55 -3.51 10.59 -16.54
C PHE A 55 -2.79 11.94 -16.63
N VAL A 56 -1.65 12.12 -15.97
CA VAL A 56 -0.88 13.40 -15.98
C VAL A 56 -0.37 13.74 -17.37
N ARG A 57 -0.03 12.74 -18.18
CA ARG A 57 0.42 12.92 -19.57
C ARG A 57 -0.71 13.09 -20.58
N GLY A 58 -1.96 13.11 -20.14
CA GLY A 58 -3.12 13.25 -21.01
C GLY A 58 -3.40 12.04 -21.92
N LYS A 59 -2.83 10.88 -21.62
CA LYS A 59 -3.06 9.65 -22.36
C LYS A 59 -4.37 8.94 -21.99
N PHE A 60 -4.98 9.36 -20.88
CA PHE A 60 -6.24 8.81 -20.39
C PHE A 60 -7.34 9.87 -20.48
N VAL A 61 -8.39 9.56 -21.22
CA VAL A 61 -9.58 10.41 -21.32
C VAL A 61 -10.59 9.93 -20.26
N VAL A 62 -10.95 10.82 -19.35
CA VAL A 62 -11.96 10.53 -18.32
C VAL A 62 -13.34 10.66 -18.98
N PRO A 63 -14.16 9.58 -18.99
CA PRO A 63 -15.55 9.67 -19.47
C PRO A 63 -16.39 10.65 -18.62
N GLU A 64 -17.35 11.33 -19.24
CA GLU A 64 -18.20 12.32 -18.55
C GLU A 64 -19.08 11.70 -17.44
N THR A 65 -19.39 10.42 -17.55
CA THR A 65 -20.18 9.68 -16.56
C THR A 65 -19.41 9.38 -15.27
N VAL A 66 -18.08 9.56 -15.26
CA VAL A 66 -17.21 9.18 -14.15
C VAL A 66 -17.24 10.24 -13.06
N ASP A 67 -17.66 9.82 -11.88
CA ASP A 67 -17.58 10.60 -10.65
C ASP A 67 -16.64 9.99 -9.59
N LEU A 68 -16.18 8.74 -9.81
CA LEU A 68 -15.15 8.08 -9.02
C LEU A 68 -13.97 7.67 -9.93
N LEU A 69 -12.90 8.43 -9.91
CA LEU A 69 -11.67 8.12 -10.62
C LEU A 69 -10.59 7.64 -9.63
N VAL A 70 -10.05 6.45 -9.86
CA VAL A 70 -8.91 5.93 -9.11
C VAL A 70 -7.65 6.06 -9.95
N LEU A 71 -6.72 6.88 -9.47
CA LEU A 71 -5.37 7.01 -10.04
C LEU A 71 -4.38 6.21 -9.18
N ARG A 72 -3.58 5.37 -9.81
CA ARG A 72 -2.65 4.49 -9.11
C ARG A 72 -1.22 4.67 -9.60
N THR A 73 -0.29 4.52 -8.67
CA THR A 73 1.14 4.41 -8.96
C THR A 73 1.79 3.44 -7.98
N ASN A 74 2.74 2.67 -8.44
CA ASN A 74 3.64 1.81 -7.67
C ASN A 74 5.10 2.22 -7.90
N GLU A 75 5.32 3.39 -8.45
CA GLU A 75 6.64 3.83 -8.93
C GLU A 75 7.67 3.94 -7.81
N ILE A 76 7.25 4.29 -6.59
CA ILE A 76 8.16 4.37 -5.46
C ILE A 76 8.71 2.99 -5.16
N ASP A 77 7.84 1.98 -5.00
CA ASP A 77 8.26 0.61 -4.73
C ASP A 77 9.12 0.05 -5.86
N ASP A 78 8.62 0.12 -7.11
CA ASP A 78 9.32 -0.42 -8.29
C ASP A 78 10.74 0.16 -8.46
N ARG A 79 10.92 1.45 -8.17
CA ARG A 79 12.24 2.09 -8.31
C ARG A 79 13.14 1.82 -7.11
N LEU A 80 12.60 1.86 -5.89
CA LEU A 80 13.41 1.69 -4.69
C LEU A 80 13.81 0.24 -4.42
N GLU A 81 13.05 -0.74 -4.91
CA GLU A 81 13.49 -2.15 -4.93
C GLU A 81 14.75 -2.36 -5.76
N HIS A 82 14.96 -1.55 -6.81
CA HIS A 82 16.10 -1.68 -7.72
C HIS A 82 17.23 -0.67 -7.44
N SER A 83 16.90 0.51 -6.95
CA SER A 83 17.85 1.63 -6.78
C SER A 83 17.51 2.46 -5.54
N PRO A 84 17.64 1.87 -4.34
CA PRO A 84 17.25 2.52 -3.08
C PRO A 84 18.05 3.79 -2.77
N GLU A 85 19.25 3.93 -3.32
CA GLU A 85 20.10 5.12 -3.19
C GLU A 85 19.48 6.37 -3.85
N THR A 86 18.52 6.18 -4.78
CA THR A 86 17.83 7.29 -5.45
C THR A 86 16.54 7.74 -4.75
N ALA A 87 16.33 7.33 -3.50
CA ALA A 87 15.06 7.50 -2.79
C ALA A 87 14.56 8.96 -2.78
N LEU A 88 15.43 9.93 -2.52
CA LEU A 88 15.03 11.34 -2.47
C LEU A 88 14.52 11.85 -3.82
N ASP A 89 15.19 11.50 -4.91
CA ASP A 89 14.78 11.91 -6.26
C ASP A 89 13.46 11.25 -6.65
N VAL A 90 13.30 9.96 -6.33
CA VAL A 90 12.07 9.21 -6.58
C VAL A 90 10.89 9.83 -5.87
N ILE A 91 11.04 10.15 -4.58
CA ILE A 91 10.00 10.80 -3.77
C ILE A 91 9.67 12.19 -4.32
N HIS A 92 10.69 12.99 -4.66
CA HIS A 92 10.49 14.31 -5.25
C HIS A 92 9.69 14.25 -6.55
N ASP A 93 10.05 13.36 -7.45
CA ASP A 93 9.35 13.13 -8.72
C ASP A 93 7.91 12.66 -8.49
N ALA A 94 7.68 11.75 -7.57
CA ALA A 94 6.34 11.28 -7.23
C ALA A 94 5.45 12.42 -6.70
N LEU A 95 5.96 13.27 -5.81
CA LEU A 95 5.25 14.44 -5.30
C LEU A 95 4.94 15.46 -6.41
N LYS A 96 5.87 15.68 -7.34
CA LYS A 96 5.64 16.55 -8.50
C LYS A 96 4.52 16.04 -9.38
N ARG A 97 4.46 14.71 -9.62
CA ARG A 97 3.38 14.10 -10.39
C ARG A 97 2.04 14.16 -9.67
N LEU A 98 2.01 13.91 -8.35
CA LEU A 98 0.80 14.08 -7.55
C LEU A 98 0.25 15.50 -7.64
N ARG A 99 1.10 16.52 -7.53
CA ARG A 99 0.68 17.92 -7.74
C ARG A 99 0.10 18.16 -9.15
N GLY A 100 0.74 17.58 -10.17
CA GLY A 100 0.24 17.63 -11.55
C GLY A 100 -1.14 17.00 -11.68
N ALA A 101 -1.34 15.83 -11.07
CA ALA A 101 -2.62 15.15 -11.09
C ALA A 101 -3.72 15.94 -10.37
N VAL A 102 -3.44 16.48 -9.18
CA VAL A 102 -4.39 17.33 -8.44
C VAL A 102 -4.82 18.55 -9.26
N ASN A 103 -3.87 19.24 -9.92
CA ASN A 103 -4.18 20.36 -10.77
C ASN A 103 -5.05 19.96 -11.99
N GLU A 104 -4.75 18.81 -12.59
CA GLU A 104 -5.53 18.30 -13.72
C GLU A 104 -6.95 17.86 -13.29
N LEU A 105 -7.09 17.21 -12.14
CA LEU A 105 -8.39 16.88 -11.54
C LEU A 105 -9.23 18.14 -11.28
N ARG A 106 -8.60 19.19 -10.75
CA ARG A 106 -9.26 20.48 -10.53
C ARG A 106 -9.79 21.10 -11.84
N LYS A 107 -9.00 21.07 -12.91
CA LYS A 107 -9.41 21.56 -14.25
C LYS A 107 -10.62 20.78 -14.80
N ARG A 108 -10.70 19.49 -14.50
CA ARG A 108 -11.79 18.59 -14.93
C ARG A 108 -13.01 18.66 -14.03
N GLY A 109 -13.02 19.51 -13.00
CA GLY A 109 -14.17 19.76 -12.14
C GLY A 109 -14.36 18.75 -11.00
N PHE A 110 -13.37 17.90 -10.72
CA PHE A 110 -13.39 17.09 -9.48
C PHE A 110 -13.32 18.01 -8.27
N LYS A 111 -14.15 17.71 -7.26
CA LYS A 111 -14.29 18.54 -6.05
C LYS A 111 -13.51 17.98 -4.87
N ASP A 112 -13.39 16.67 -4.81
CA ASP A 112 -12.78 15.95 -3.71
C ASP A 112 -11.66 15.06 -4.21
N VAL A 113 -10.52 15.11 -3.54
CA VAL A 113 -9.40 14.21 -3.80
C VAL A 113 -8.94 13.61 -2.47
N VAL A 114 -8.81 12.30 -2.46
CA VAL A 114 -8.20 11.56 -1.34
C VAL A 114 -6.91 10.93 -1.84
N ILE A 115 -5.80 11.23 -1.16
CA ILE A 115 -4.51 10.62 -1.41
C ILE A 115 -4.20 9.68 -0.25
N ALA A 116 -4.01 8.42 -0.54
CA ALA A 116 -3.67 7.40 0.44
C ALA A 116 -2.61 6.45 -0.10
N THR A 117 -1.82 5.88 0.80
CA THR A 117 -0.88 4.81 0.51
C THR A 117 -1.23 3.59 1.35
N ASP A 118 -0.79 2.41 0.95
CA ASP A 118 -1.08 1.15 1.64
C ASP A 118 -0.04 0.82 2.73
N HIS A 119 1.17 1.32 2.61
CA HIS A 119 2.23 1.22 3.61
C HIS A 119 3.21 2.39 3.50
N GLY A 120 4.06 2.52 4.50
CA GLY A 120 5.26 3.33 4.45
C GLY A 120 6.49 2.44 4.24
N PHE A 121 7.67 3.03 4.30
CA PHE A 121 8.93 2.32 4.08
C PHE A 121 10.08 3.05 4.78
N PHE A 122 11.23 2.38 4.83
CA PHE A 122 12.50 3.02 5.10
C PHE A 122 13.60 2.45 4.20
N VAL A 123 14.66 3.23 4.02
CA VAL A 123 15.84 2.82 3.24
C VAL A 123 17.02 2.68 4.21
N ASN A 124 17.65 1.52 4.19
CA ASN A 124 18.86 1.25 4.96
C ASN A 124 20.06 1.14 4.03
N LEU A 125 20.82 2.22 3.90
CA LEU A 125 22.03 2.27 3.07
C LEU A 125 23.28 1.82 3.84
N GLY A 126 23.20 1.64 5.17
CA GLY A 126 24.30 1.20 6.02
C GLY A 126 24.30 -0.31 6.32
N PHE A 127 23.76 -1.13 5.42
CA PHE A 127 23.63 -2.57 5.63
C PHE A 127 24.99 -3.26 5.67
N GLU A 128 25.27 -3.98 6.77
CA GLU A 128 26.40 -4.90 6.84
C GLU A 128 25.95 -6.33 6.47
N ALA A 129 26.85 -7.09 5.87
CA ALA A 129 26.58 -8.48 5.55
C ALA A 129 26.33 -9.26 6.86
N GLY A 130 25.13 -9.83 7.01
CA GLY A 130 24.73 -10.56 8.22
C GLY A 130 23.65 -9.88 9.07
N ASP A 131 23.23 -8.68 8.75
CA ASP A 131 22.15 -7.96 9.43
C ASP A 131 20.76 -8.57 9.11
N VAL A 132 20.56 -9.80 9.56
CA VAL A 132 19.32 -10.57 9.36
C VAL A 132 18.76 -10.97 10.73
N CYS A 133 17.47 -10.73 10.94
CA CYS A 133 16.76 -11.26 12.09
C CYS A 133 16.36 -12.72 11.81
N LEU A 134 16.67 -13.60 12.74
CA LEU A 134 16.17 -14.98 12.67
C LEU A 134 14.68 -15.01 12.98
N LYS A 135 13.94 -15.85 12.27
CA LYS A 135 12.52 -16.06 12.56
C LYS A 135 12.36 -16.73 13.94
N PRO A 136 11.32 -16.34 14.68
CA PRO A 136 11.03 -17.02 15.95
C PRO A 136 10.60 -18.48 15.70
N PRO A 137 10.79 -19.38 16.68
CA PRO A 137 10.34 -20.76 16.57
C PRO A 137 8.83 -20.84 16.35
N GLY A 138 8.38 -21.66 15.37
CA GLY A 138 6.96 -21.79 15.06
C GLY A 138 6.67 -22.07 13.59
N ASN A 139 5.39 -21.98 13.23
CA ASN A 139 4.89 -22.19 11.89
C ASN A 139 4.48 -20.85 11.26
N TRP A 140 5.43 -20.22 10.60
CA TRP A 140 5.32 -18.86 10.07
C TRP A 140 5.32 -18.79 8.56
N ILE A 141 4.41 -17.99 8.01
CA ILE A 141 4.42 -17.58 6.62
C ILE A 141 4.99 -16.16 6.52
N ASN A 142 5.97 -15.94 5.67
CA ASN A 142 6.44 -14.60 5.33
C ASN A 142 5.34 -13.86 4.55
N VAL A 143 4.89 -12.76 5.12
CA VAL A 143 4.00 -11.82 4.40
C VAL A 143 4.85 -10.84 3.61
N HIS A 144 5.90 -10.37 4.27
CA HIS A 144 6.90 -9.45 3.73
C HIS A 144 8.27 -9.70 4.38
N ASP A 145 9.29 -8.94 3.98
CA ASP A 145 10.65 -9.09 4.49
C ASP A 145 10.77 -8.89 6.01
N ARG A 146 9.78 -8.23 6.62
CA ARG A 146 9.76 -7.86 8.04
C ARG A 146 8.48 -8.26 8.77
N SER A 147 7.63 -9.10 8.18
CA SER A 147 6.40 -9.55 8.82
C SER A 147 6.10 -11.01 8.55
N LEU A 148 5.62 -11.68 9.59
CA LEU A 148 5.21 -13.08 9.58
C LEU A 148 3.77 -13.19 10.08
N LEU A 149 3.01 -14.12 9.53
CA LEU A 149 1.71 -14.55 10.05
C LEU A 149 1.75 -16.05 10.32
N GLY A 150 1.17 -16.46 11.44
CA GLY A 150 1.18 -17.87 11.84
C GLY A 150 0.95 -18.06 13.33
N ASP A 151 1.76 -18.95 13.91
CA ASP A 151 1.78 -19.23 15.33
C ASP A 151 3.18 -19.70 15.76
N GLY A 152 3.57 -19.36 16.99
CA GLY A 152 4.86 -19.74 17.52
C GLY A 152 5.13 -19.19 18.91
N SER A 153 6.37 -19.37 19.35
CA SER A 153 6.84 -18.95 20.67
C SER A 153 7.72 -17.71 20.60
N ILE A 154 7.66 -16.93 21.66
CA ILE A 154 8.44 -15.69 21.83
C ILE A 154 9.95 -16.00 21.88
N ASP A 155 10.74 -15.12 21.27
CA ASP A 155 12.17 -15.02 21.47
C ASP A 155 12.60 -13.56 21.79
N SER A 156 13.89 -13.33 21.99
CA SER A 156 14.41 -12.00 22.32
C SER A 156 14.44 -11.02 21.14
N ASN A 157 14.48 -11.52 19.90
CA ASN A 157 14.74 -10.72 18.70
C ASN A 157 13.45 -10.32 17.97
N ASN A 158 12.35 -11.01 18.28
CA ASN A 158 11.06 -10.79 17.66
C ASN A 158 10.02 -10.29 18.66
N PHE A 159 9.09 -9.46 18.20
CA PHE A 159 7.82 -9.32 18.88
C PHE A 159 6.84 -10.33 18.30
N ILE A 160 5.94 -10.81 19.12
CA ILE A 160 4.81 -11.66 18.72
C ILE A 160 3.56 -11.09 19.39
N MET A 161 2.50 -10.93 18.64
CA MET A 161 1.22 -10.44 19.17
C MET A 161 0.04 -11.13 18.50
N PRO A 162 -1.11 -11.23 19.18
CA PRO A 162 -2.35 -11.69 18.56
C PRO A 162 -2.75 -10.81 17.38
N THR A 163 -3.14 -11.42 16.26
CA THR A 163 -3.60 -10.72 15.07
C THR A 163 -4.80 -9.80 15.34
N SER A 164 -5.65 -10.17 16.31
CA SER A 164 -6.79 -9.35 16.74
C SER A 164 -6.39 -7.98 17.31
N GLN A 165 -5.21 -7.87 17.93
CA GLN A 165 -4.71 -6.60 18.48
C GLN A 165 -4.30 -5.60 17.39
N VAL A 166 -3.99 -6.08 16.20
CA VAL A 166 -3.62 -5.26 15.02
C VAL A 166 -4.71 -5.24 13.95
N GLY A 167 -5.93 -5.67 14.29
CA GLY A 167 -7.07 -5.61 13.39
C GLY A 167 -7.04 -6.62 12.23
N ILE A 168 -6.14 -7.59 12.25
CA ILE A 168 -6.07 -8.65 11.26
C ILE A 168 -7.08 -9.74 11.64
N ARG A 169 -7.94 -10.11 10.68
CA ARG A 169 -8.94 -11.19 10.80
C ARG A 169 -8.60 -12.32 9.86
N GLY A 170 -9.06 -13.51 10.16
CA GLY A 170 -8.92 -14.71 9.30
C GLY A 170 -8.22 -15.85 10.00
N ASP A 171 -7.41 -16.58 9.25
CA ASP A 171 -6.90 -17.89 9.64
C ASP A 171 -5.62 -17.84 10.50
N PHE A 172 -5.11 -16.66 10.80
CA PHE A 172 -3.85 -16.49 11.53
C PHE A 172 -4.10 -16.03 12.96
N ALA A 173 -3.52 -16.75 13.93
CA ALA A 173 -3.65 -16.42 15.34
C ALA A 173 -2.69 -15.29 15.76
N GLN A 174 -1.50 -15.28 15.19
CA GLN A 174 -0.41 -14.39 15.61
C GLN A 174 0.25 -13.70 14.41
N MET A 175 0.79 -12.52 14.69
CA MET A 175 1.73 -11.78 13.85
C MET A 175 3.06 -11.70 14.60
N ALA A 176 4.16 -11.84 13.85
CA ALA A 176 5.50 -11.60 14.36
C ALA A 176 6.29 -10.65 13.45
N GLY A 177 7.23 -9.95 14.05
CA GLY A 177 8.16 -9.06 13.34
C GLY A 177 9.44 -8.84 14.15
N PRO A 178 10.53 -8.41 13.48
CA PRO A 178 11.78 -8.09 14.16
C PRO A 178 11.60 -6.90 15.11
N ARG A 179 12.26 -6.94 16.26
CA ARG A 179 12.37 -5.78 17.16
C ARG A 179 13.40 -4.75 16.66
N SER A 180 14.34 -5.21 15.84
CA SER A 180 15.33 -4.36 15.17
C SER A 180 14.83 -3.86 13.83
N MET A 181 15.64 -3.06 13.13
CA MET A 181 15.38 -2.66 11.75
C MET A 181 15.79 -3.72 10.71
N SER A 182 16.36 -4.86 11.14
CA SER A 182 16.79 -5.93 10.27
C SER A 182 15.62 -6.70 9.67
N PRO A 183 15.71 -7.13 8.40
CA PRO A 183 14.73 -8.02 7.77
C PRO A 183 14.95 -9.49 8.14
N TYR A 184 14.03 -10.37 7.72
CA TYR A 184 14.19 -11.82 7.80
C TYR A 184 15.03 -12.41 6.64
N ARG A 185 15.45 -11.59 5.70
CA ARG A 185 16.22 -11.97 4.52
C ARG A 185 17.31 -10.94 4.25
N SER A 186 18.51 -11.39 3.92
CA SER A 186 19.66 -10.52 3.64
C SER A 186 19.51 -9.76 2.32
N GLY A 187 20.27 -8.67 2.20
CA GLY A 187 20.44 -7.93 0.94
C GLY A 187 19.30 -6.97 0.59
N GLN A 188 18.41 -6.70 1.52
CA GLN A 188 17.31 -5.75 1.32
C GLN A 188 17.70 -4.37 1.88
N MET A 189 17.80 -3.36 1.02
CA MET A 189 18.03 -1.97 1.43
C MET A 189 16.74 -1.14 1.46
N TYR A 190 15.77 -1.46 0.63
CA TYR A 190 14.43 -0.90 0.67
C TYR A 190 13.52 -1.85 1.46
N LEU A 191 12.96 -1.39 2.56
CA LEU A 191 12.25 -2.22 3.52
C LEU A 191 10.85 -1.65 3.80
N HIS A 192 9.85 -2.51 3.73
CA HIS A 192 8.47 -2.20 4.05
C HIS A 192 7.70 -3.44 4.57
N GLY A 193 6.47 -3.23 5.01
CA GLY A 193 5.59 -4.32 5.45
C GLY A 193 5.82 -4.80 6.88
N GLY A 194 6.76 -4.20 7.61
CA GLY A 194 6.94 -4.45 9.05
C GLY A 194 6.04 -3.57 9.92
N ALA A 195 6.31 -3.57 11.24
CA ALA A 195 5.51 -2.86 12.23
C ALA A 195 6.21 -1.61 12.80
N SER A 196 7.28 -1.13 12.18
CA SER A 196 7.87 0.16 12.58
C SER A 196 6.92 1.32 12.24
N LEU A 197 7.08 2.44 12.92
CA LEU A 197 6.27 3.64 12.64
C LEU A 197 6.40 4.08 11.18
N GLN A 198 7.60 3.97 10.61
CA GLN A 198 7.90 4.34 9.23
C GLN A 198 7.17 3.45 8.22
N GLU A 199 6.87 2.21 8.57
CA GLU A 199 6.22 1.22 7.70
C GLU A 199 4.69 1.21 7.91
N ALA A 200 4.24 1.34 9.16
CA ALA A 200 2.84 1.13 9.54
C ALA A 200 1.99 2.41 9.60
N VAL A 201 2.62 3.59 9.82
CA VAL A 201 1.90 4.86 9.87
C VAL A 201 1.89 5.50 8.49
N VAL A 202 0.70 5.60 7.92
CA VAL A 202 0.49 6.16 6.57
C VAL A 202 -0.43 7.37 6.63
N PRO A 203 -0.14 8.43 5.85
CA PRO A 203 -1.04 9.57 5.76
C PRO A 203 -2.25 9.26 4.89
N VAL A 204 -3.38 9.84 5.26
CA VAL A 204 -4.54 10.01 4.39
C VAL A 204 -4.78 11.50 4.25
N ILE A 205 -4.66 12.02 3.04
CA ILE A 205 -4.79 13.44 2.74
C ILE A 205 -6.10 13.67 1.98
N GLU A 206 -6.97 14.48 2.55
CA GLU A 206 -8.21 14.89 1.90
C GLU A 206 -8.08 16.34 1.42
N LEU A 207 -8.38 16.57 0.15
CA LEU A 207 -8.33 17.88 -0.47
C LEU A 207 -9.71 18.25 -1.01
N LYS A 208 -10.16 19.44 -0.70
CA LYS A 208 -11.31 20.09 -1.36
C LYS A 208 -10.78 20.98 -2.48
N LEU A 209 -11.21 20.71 -3.70
CA LEU A 209 -10.78 21.46 -4.88
C LEU A 209 -11.82 22.51 -5.24
N GLU A 210 -11.44 23.77 -5.13
CA GLU A 210 -12.26 24.86 -5.63
C GLU A 210 -11.98 25.08 -7.13
N PRO A 211 -13.00 25.42 -7.92
CA PRO A 211 -12.82 25.81 -9.31
C PRO A 211 -11.79 26.95 -9.45
N PHE A 212 -11.08 27.01 -10.55
CA PHE A 212 -10.28 28.20 -10.82
C PHE A 212 -11.22 29.40 -10.90
N SER A 213 -10.99 30.42 -10.05
CA SER A 213 -11.74 31.67 -10.19
C SER A 213 -11.41 32.27 -11.56
N SER A 214 -12.43 32.66 -12.32
CA SER A 214 -12.29 33.34 -13.60
C SER A 214 -11.75 34.80 -13.49
N ALA A 215 -11.30 35.22 -12.32
CA ALA A 215 -10.81 36.54 -12.01
C ALA A 215 -9.28 36.61 -12.05
N ALA A 216 -8.68 36.26 -13.20
CA ALA A 216 -7.28 36.59 -13.52
C ALA A 216 -7.10 36.45 -15.04
N MET A 217 -7.76 37.30 -15.80
CA MET A 217 -7.35 37.71 -17.15
C MET A 217 -7.29 39.22 -17.18
#